data_8b0c8f35dd96d7400963764ccae826d3
#
_entry.id   8b0c8f35dd96d7400963764ccae826d3
#
_cell.length_a   1.000
_cell.length_b   1.000
_cell.length_c   1.000
_cell.angle_alpha   90.00
_cell.angle_beta   90.00
_cell.angle_gamma   90.00
#
_symmetry.space_group_name_H-M   'P 1'
#
loop_
_entity.id
_entity.type
_entity.pdbx_description
1 polymer ?
#
loop_
_entity_poly.entity_id
_entity_poly.type
_entity_poly.pdbx_seq_one_letter_code
_entity_poly.pdbx_strand_id
1 'polypeptide(L)'
;MENKYKDKIIKTETFKCMLCHNAACTKACPNGFDPARFIRSIRFENKDGAYDMADAKICATCNAPCENACIHYDGKIRIKDIITSLDAKKIDTYDVDLGIDFAGIHCINPFFLSSSVVASTYEMCAKALDMGWGGIVFKTFGYYIPDEVSPRFSTLEKEDNPFVGFKNLEQTSTHSLEENLSILKRLKENYPDRIIVASIMGENEEEWTSLAKLSEEVGVDIIECNFSCPQMAKNGMGSDVGQNIDLVSRYVKATKAGCSIPVLAKMTPNIGNMEVPALASISSGADGIAAINTVKSITGVDLYSFESYPTVAGKTSISGYSGKAVKPIALRFITDMKKNETLKNYPISGIGGIETWQDALEFMALGCENIQVTTAVMQYGYRIIEDMISGAKIYLKKMGYKSISEVVGKALDQIVSADHLDRSTVEFPVIDKEKCIKCGRCYLSCYDGGHQAIDFSDDGPKIIGKNCVGCHLCRLVCPVDAINKSKRIKKVGR
;
A
#
# COMPACT_ATOMS: atom_id res chain seq x y z
N MET A 1 -26.96 -1.93 -27.74
CA MET A 1 -27.35 -1.83 -26.31
C MET A 1 -26.06 -1.55 -25.52
N GLU A 2 -25.94 -0.37 -24.95
CA GLU A 2 -24.81 -0.04 -24.10
C GLU A 2 -24.85 -0.95 -22.87
N ASN A 3 -23.75 -1.66 -22.61
CA ASN A 3 -23.76 -2.65 -21.51
C ASN A 3 -23.68 -1.90 -20.17
N LYS A 4 -24.77 -1.89 -19.40
CA LYS A 4 -24.89 -1.22 -18.10
C LYS A 4 -23.86 -1.69 -17.02
N TYR A 5 -23.13 -2.77 -17.30
CA TYR A 5 -22.07 -3.31 -16.44
C TYR A 5 -20.66 -3.12 -16.99
N LYS A 6 -20.51 -2.25 -18.00
CA LYS A 6 -19.27 -2.03 -18.74
C LYS A 6 -18.06 -1.85 -17.81
N ASP A 7 -18.13 -0.95 -16.84
CA ASP A 7 -17.01 -0.70 -15.90
C ASP A 7 -16.65 -1.95 -15.08
N LYS A 8 -17.65 -2.74 -14.70
CA LYS A 8 -17.45 -3.97 -13.94
C LYS A 8 -16.79 -5.06 -14.78
N ILE A 9 -17.19 -5.17 -16.04
CA ILE A 9 -16.60 -6.11 -17.00
C ILE A 9 -15.13 -5.72 -17.26
N ILE A 10 -14.86 -4.44 -17.51
CA ILE A 10 -13.50 -3.93 -17.68
C ILE A 10 -12.64 -4.28 -16.46
N LYS A 11 -13.13 -3.97 -15.27
CA LYS A 11 -12.42 -4.27 -14.02
C LYS A 11 -12.12 -5.76 -13.89
N THR A 12 -13.10 -6.63 -14.12
CA THR A 12 -12.93 -8.09 -14.04
C THR A 12 -11.89 -8.58 -15.05
N GLU A 13 -11.98 -8.15 -16.31
CA GLU A 13 -11.02 -8.55 -17.35
C GLU A 13 -9.60 -8.06 -17.08
N THR A 14 -9.45 -6.82 -16.57
CA THR A 14 -8.11 -6.30 -16.22
C THR A 14 -7.49 -7.04 -15.04
N PHE A 15 -8.31 -7.49 -14.06
CA PHE A 15 -7.82 -8.27 -12.93
C PHE A 15 -7.35 -9.68 -13.30
N LYS A 16 -7.90 -10.30 -14.36
CA LYS A 16 -7.42 -11.58 -14.87
C LYS A 16 -6.01 -11.47 -15.48
N CYS A 17 -5.60 -10.30 -15.96
CA CYS A 17 -4.30 -10.14 -16.62
C CYS A 17 -3.13 -10.46 -15.69
N MET A 18 -2.26 -11.36 -16.11
CA MET A 18 -1.05 -11.77 -15.34
C MET A 18 0.04 -10.71 -15.30
N LEU A 19 -0.10 -9.58 -16.01
CA LEU A 19 0.90 -8.51 -16.12
C LEU A 19 2.28 -9.03 -16.55
N CYS A 20 2.34 -9.83 -17.60
CA CYS A 20 3.56 -10.51 -18.09
C CYS A 20 4.74 -9.54 -18.27
N HIS A 21 5.93 -9.97 -17.89
CA HIS A 21 7.17 -9.20 -18.13
C HIS A 21 7.46 -9.04 -19.61
N ASN A 22 7.37 -10.15 -20.36
CA ASN A 22 7.61 -10.21 -21.79
C ASN A 22 6.27 -10.39 -22.54
N ALA A 23 5.43 -9.36 -22.50
CA ALA A 23 4.05 -9.42 -22.91
C ALA A 23 3.87 -9.79 -24.40
N ALA A 24 3.42 -11.02 -24.67
CA ALA A 24 3.14 -11.49 -26.01
C ALA A 24 2.09 -10.63 -26.73
N CYS A 25 1.11 -10.11 -26.00
CA CYS A 25 0.08 -9.20 -26.54
C CYS A 25 0.68 -7.88 -27.06
N THR A 26 1.66 -7.30 -26.39
CA THR A 26 2.35 -6.09 -26.83
C THR A 26 3.17 -6.36 -28.09
N LYS A 27 3.91 -7.47 -28.14
CA LYS A 27 4.70 -7.87 -29.31
C LYS A 27 3.84 -8.15 -30.55
N ALA A 28 2.65 -8.65 -30.37
CA ALA A 28 1.73 -9.00 -31.45
C ALA A 28 0.92 -7.79 -31.97
N CYS A 29 1.03 -6.62 -31.36
CA CYS A 29 0.28 -5.45 -31.80
C CYS A 29 0.87 -4.86 -33.09
N PRO A 30 0.15 -4.86 -34.23
CA PRO A 30 0.67 -4.35 -35.49
C PRO A 30 0.82 -2.81 -35.53
N ASN A 31 0.18 -2.13 -34.58
CA ASN A 31 0.21 -0.68 -34.47
C ASN A 31 1.22 -0.16 -33.44
N GLY A 32 2.03 -1.04 -32.86
CA GLY A 32 3.04 -0.66 -31.87
C GLY A 32 2.47 -0.19 -30.53
N PHE A 33 1.19 -0.44 -30.24
CA PHE A 33 0.60 -0.13 -28.93
C PHE A 33 1.11 -1.11 -27.86
N ASP A 34 1.02 -0.70 -26.58
CA ASP A 34 1.35 -1.52 -25.43
C ASP A 34 0.10 -1.93 -24.62
N PRO A 35 -0.65 -2.96 -25.07
CA PRO A 35 -1.82 -3.46 -24.36
C PRO A 35 -1.52 -3.92 -22.93
N ALA A 36 -0.35 -4.45 -22.67
CA ALA A 36 0.01 -4.92 -21.34
C ALA A 36 0.17 -3.75 -20.34
N ARG A 37 0.83 -2.67 -20.77
CA ARG A 37 0.94 -1.44 -19.98
C ARG A 37 -0.40 -0.75 -19.83
N PHE A 38 -1.20 -0.72 -20.89
CA PHE A 38 -2.57 -0.19 -20.86
C PHE A 38 -3.42 -0.88 -19.78
N ILE A 39 -3.45 -2.23 -19.77
CA ILE A 39 -4.20 -3.00 -18.78
C ILE A 39 -3.62 -2.79 -17.37
N ARG A 40 -2.29 -2.75 -17.24
CA ARG A 40 -1.64 -2.47 -15.96
C ARG A 40 -2.10 -1.13 -15.39
N SER A 41 -2.09 -0.08 -16.18
CA SER A 41 -2.51 1.26 -15.74
C SER A 41 -3.95 1.26 -15.23
N ILE A 42 -4.88 0.59 -15.93
CA ILE A 42 -6.26 0.46 -15.46
C ILE A 42 -6.33 -0.30 -14.13
N ARG A 43 -5.59 -1.41 -14.01
CA ARG A 43 -5.55 -2.22 -12.79
C ARG A 43 -5.01 -1.45 -11.59
N PHE A 44 -4.07 -0.53 -11.81
CA PHE A 44 -3.52 0.38 -10.80
C PHE A 44 -4.33 1.68 -10.67
N GLU A 45 -5.62 1.65 -11.06
CA GLU A 45 -6.59 2.76 -10.95
C GLU A 45 -6.18 4.04 -11.72
N ASN A 46 -5.29 3.90 -12.71
CA ASN A 46 -4.77 4.99 -13.55
C ASN A 46 -5.35 4.94 -14.97
N LYS A 47 -6.69 4.94 -15.11
CA LYS A 47 -7.36 4.79 -16.40
C LYS A 47 -7.05 5.94 -17.40
N ASP A 48 -6.95 7.17 -16.92
CA ASP A 48 -6.65 8.32 -17.81
C ASP A 48 -5.15 8.34 -18.19
N GLY A 49 -4.26 7.78 -17.36
CA GLY A 49 -2.88 7.55 -17.72
C GLY A 49 -2.69 6.50 -18.83
N ALA A 50 -3.67 5.64 -19.04
CA ALA A 50 -3.67 4.67 -20.14
C ALA A 50 -4.06 5.29 -21.50
N TYR A 51 -4.60 6.51 -21.55
CA TYR A 51 -5.18 7.14 -22.75
C TYR A 51 -4.26 7.07 -23.98
N ASP A 52 -3.01 7.47 -23.83
CA ASP A 52 -2.04 7.53 -24.94
C ASP A 52 -1.35 6.19 -25.26
N MET A 53 -1.70 5.09 -24.54
CA MET A 53 -1.06 3.78 -24.72
C MET A 53 -1.73 2.91 -25.79
N ALA A 54 -2.94 3.26 -26.22
CA ALA A 54 -3.67 2.62 -27.30
C ALA A 54 -4.74 3.56 -27.89
N ASP A 55 -5.06 3.41 -29.19
CA ASP A 55 -6.13 4.16 -29.84
C ASP A 55 -7.37 3.28 -30.00
N ALA A 56 -8.44 3.67 -29.32
CA ALA A 56 -9.71 2.93 -29.33
C ALA A 56 -10.35 2.83 -30.74
N LYS A 57 -10.18 3.85 -31.61
CA LYS A 57 -10.72 3.84 -32.96
C LYS A 57 -9.99 2.85 -33.87
N ILE A 58 -8.66 2.79 -33.76
CA ILE A 58 -7.83 1.82 -34.48
C ILE A 58 -8.13 0.40 -33.96
N CYS A 59 -8.20 0.24 -32.64
CA CYS A 59 -8.51 -1.07 -32.05
C CYS A 59 -9.91 -1.57 -32.41
N ALA A 60 -10.91 -0.70 -32.57
CA ALA A 60 -12.26 -1.10 -32.95
C ALA A 60 -12.34 -1.86 -34.30
N THR A 61 -11.50 -1.52 -35.26
CA THR A 61 -11.43 -2.14 -36.59
C THR A 61 -10.39 -3.24 -36.70
N CYS A 62 -9.53 -3.43 -35.68
CA CYS A 62 -8.46 -4.40 -35.65
C CYS A 62 -8.97 -5.82 -35.40
N ASN A 63 -8.29 -6.82 -35.98
CA ASN A 63 -8.58 -8.26 -35.77
C ASN A 63 -8.06 -8.81 -34.43
N ALA A 64 -7.61 -7.94 -33.52
CA ALA A 64 -7.14 -8.24 -32.17
C ALA A 64 -6.05 -9.32 -32.07
N PRO A 65 -4.94 -9.24 -32.83
CA PRO A 65 -3.85 -10.23 -32.73
C PRO A 65 -3.23 -10.26 -31.33
N CYS A 66 -3.31 -9.18 -30.56
CA CYS A 66 -2.93 -9.13 -29.15
C CYS A 66 -3.70 -10.13 -28.28
N GLU A 67 -5.02 -10.30 -28.51
CA GLU A 67 -5.83 -11.31 -27.80
C GLU A 67 -5.42 -12.71 -28.21
N ASN A 68 -5.15 -12.93 -29.52
CA ASN A 68 -4.71 -14.22 -30.02
C ASN A 68 -3.35 -14.66 -29.48
N ALA A 69 -2.47 -13.70 -29.20
CA ALA A 69 -1.17 -13.93 -28.60
C ALA A 69 -1.19 -14.01 -27.06
N CYS A 70 -2.32 -13.76 -26.42
CA CYS A 70 -2.43 -13.81 -24.96
C CYS A 70 -2.15 -15.23 -24.45
N ILE A 71 -1.22 -15.34 -23.49
CA ILE A 71 -0.80 -16.62 -22.89
C ILE A 71 -1.53 -16.94 -21.59
N HIS A 72 -2.62 -16.25 -21.28
CA HIS A 72 -3.40 -16.50 -20.06
C HIS A 72 -3.91 -17.95 -20.07
N TYR A 73 -3.74 -18.68 -18.96
CA TYR A 73 -4.01 -20.11 -18.81
C TYR A 73 -5.52 -20.46 -18.83
N ASP A 74 -6.38 -19.52 -18.43
CA ASP A 74 -7.84 -19.69 -18.39
C ASP A 74 -8.52 -18.76 -19.40
N GLY A 75 -8.17 -18.90 -20.67
CA GLY A 75 -8.72 -18.11 -21.77
C GLY A 75 -8.05 -16.73 -21.95
N LYS A 76 -8.34 -16.16 -23.11
CA LYS A 76 -7.73 -14.90 -23.53
C LYS A 76 -8.36 -13.71 -22.82
N ILE A 77 -7.56 -12.71 -22.49
CA ILE A 77 -8.06 -11.41 -22.00
C ILE A 77 -8.71 -10.67 -23.17
N ARG A 78 -9.90 -10.11 -22.97
CA ARG A 78 -10.63 -9.33 -23.97
C ARG A 78 -10.07 -7.92 -24.11
N ILE A 79 -8.85 -7.81 -24.62
CA ILE A 79 -8.07 -6.58 -24.70
C ILE A 79 -8.74 -5.52 -25.54
N LYS A 80 -9.30 -5.93 -26.69
CA LYS A 80 -10.02 -5.04 -27.60
C LYS A 80 -11.25 -4.43 -26.92
N ASP A 81 -12.02 -5.25 -26.22
CA ASP A 81 -13.20 -4.80 -25.49
C ASP A 81 -12.84 -3.80 -24.38
N ILE A 82 -11.73 -4.05 -23.66
CA ILE A 82 -11.25 -3.13 -22.64
C ILE A 82 -10.88 -1.78 -23.26
N ILE A 83 -10.07 -1.77 -24.33
CA ILE A 83 -9.59 -0.54 -24.98
C ILE A 83 -10.75 0.24 -25.58
N THR A 84 -11.64 -0.40 -26.32
CA THR A 84 -12.75 0.28 -27.01
C THR A 84 -13.88 0.72 -26.08
N SER A 85 -13.92 0.15 -24.89
CA SER A 85 -14.97 0.44 -23.90
C SER A 85 -14.53 1.43 -22.83
N LEU A 86 -13.23 1.67 -22.65
CA LEU A 86 -12.74 2.55 -21.61
C LEU A 86 -13.07 4.02 -21.92
N ASP A 87 -13.75 4.69 -20.98
CA ASP A 87 -13.92 6.14 -21.00
C ASP A 87 -12.71 6.79 -20.29
N ALA A 88 -11.65 7.03 -21.06
CA ALA A 88 -10.43 7.70 -20.61
C ALA A 88 -10.28 9.07 -21.32
N LYS A 89 -9.62 10.01 -20.67
CA LYS A 89 -9.37 11.35 -21.18
C LYS A 89 -7.90 11.71 -21.08
N LYS A 90 -7.38 12.39 -22.10
CA LYS A 90 -6.05 13.00 -22.02
C LYS A 90 -6.06 14.12 -20.99
N ILE A 91 -5.17 14.03 -20.00
CA ILE A 91 -5.00 15.05 -18.96
C ILE A 91 -3.56 15.55 -19.02
N ASP A 92 -3.40 16.83 -19.30
CA ASP A 92 -2.10 17.48 -19.22
C ASP A 92 -1.74 17.75 -17.76
N THR A 93 -0.61 17.20 -17.34
CA THR A 93 -0.10 17.26 -15.95
C THR A 93 1.26 17.96 -15.86
N TYR A 94 1.65 18.69 -16.88
CA TYR A 94 2.95 19.37 -16.95
C TYR A 94 3.21 20.30 -15.76
N ASP A 95 2.17 20.99 -15.30
CA ASP A 95 2.21 21.98 -14.21
C ASP A 95 1.97 21.38 -12.82
N VAL A 96 1.97 20.04 -12.67
CA VAL A 96 1.77 19.36 -11.39
C VAL A 96 3.09 18.87 -10.83
N ASP A 97 3.42 19.36 -9.63
CA ASP A 97 4.62 19.00 -8.88
C ASP A 97 4.35 17.87 -7.89
N LEU A 98 5.24 16.86 -7.87
CA LEU A 98 5.27 15.80 -6.87
C LEU A 98 6.39 15.99 -5.83
N GLY A 99 7.19 17.05 -5.96
CA GLY A 99 8.22 17.38 -4.97
C GLY A 99 7.62 17.63 -3.60
N ILE A 100 8.30 17.15 -2.57
CA ILE A 100 7.87 17.32 -1.17
C ILE A 100 9.10 17.35 -0.26
N ASP A 101 9.04 18.15 0.79
CA ASP A 101 10.05 18.15 1.83
C ASP A 101 9.70 17.11 2.90
N PHE A 102 10.65 16.25 3.22
CA PHE A 102 10.52 15.21 4.23
C PHE A 102 11.73 15.22 5.17
N ALA A 103 11.49 15.38 6.47
CA ALA A 103 12.53 15.50 7.50
C ALA A 103 13.58 16.58 7.17
N GLY A 104 13.16 17.68 6.54
CA GLY A 104 14.05 18.79 6.14
C GLY A 104 14.82 18.57 4.84
N ILE A 105 14.56 17.49 4.11
CA ILE A 105 15.22 17.14 2.85
C ILE A 105 14.22 17.15 1.71
N HIS A 106 14.57 17.78 0.58
CA HIS A 106 13.72 17.83 -0.60
C HIS A 106 13.75 16.51 -1.35
N CYS A 107 12.56 15.93 -1.60
CA CYS A 107 12.35 14.71 -2.37
C CYS A 107 11.67 15.03 -3.69
N ILE A 108 12.15 14.51 -4.81
CA ILE A 108 11.55 14.72 -6.14
C ILE A 108 10.13 14.16 -6.28
N ASN A 109 9.80 13.18 -5.47
CA ASN A 109 8.45 12.65 -5.24
C ASN A 109 8.45 11.86 -3.92
N PRO A 110 7.28 11.61 -3.29
CA PRO A 110 7.21 10.97 -1.98
C PRO A 110 7.31 9.44 -2.00
N PHE A 111 7.46 8.80 -3.14
CA PHE A 111 7.37 7.33 -3.28
C PHE A 111 8.74 6.68 -3.12
N PHE A 112 8.92 5.96 -2.01
CA PHE A 112 10.17 5.27 -1.67
C PHE A 112 9.98 3.75 -1.63
N LEU A 113 11.06 3.00 -1.87
CA LEU A 113 11.10 1.60 -1.47
C LEU A 113 11.28 1.49 0.04
N SER A 114 10.56 0.55 0.66
CA SER A 114 10.74 0.26 2.09
C SER A 114 11.92 -0.66 2.33
N SER A 115 12.50 -0.58 3.51
CA SER A 115 13.54 -1.45 4.02
C SER A 115 13.11 -2.92 4.01
N SER A 116 13.54 -3.64 2.97
CA SER A 116 13.17 -5.05 2.72
C SER A 116 14.04 -5.65 1.61
N VAL A 117 13.71 -6.88 1.20
CA VAL A 117 14.39 -7.56 0.08
C VAL A 117 14.39 -6.79 -1.24
N VAL A 118 13.41 -5.90 -1.48
CA VAL A 118 13.34 -5.10 -2.72
C VAL A 118 14.37 -3.97 -2.78
N ALA A 119 15.10 -3.72 -1.69
CA ALA A 119 16.13 -2.67 -1.59
C ALA A 119 17.38 -3.22 -0.87
N SER A 120 17.88 -4.39 -1.26
CA SER A 120 18.94 -5.12 -0.55
C SER A 120 20.26 -5.21 -1.31
N THR A 121 20.31 -4.87 -2.61
CA THR A 121 21.53 -4.85 -3.42
C THR A 121 21.63 -3.55 -4.20
N TYR A 122 22.84 -3.23 -4.67
CA TYR A 122 23.05 -2.06 -5.52
C TYR A 122 22.17 -2.11 -6.78
N GLU A 123 22.17 -3.25 -7.49
CA GLU A 123 21.47 -3.40 -8.76
C GLU A 123 19.94 -3.26 -8.59
N MET A 124 19.38 -3.76 -7.50
CA MET A 124 17.95 -3.60 -7.17
C MET A 124 17.60 -2.14 -6.92
N CYS A 125 18.39 -1.47 -6.09
CA CYS A 125 18.20 -0.06 -5.76
C CYS A 125 18.38 0.84 -6.98
N ALA A 126 19.47 0.68 -7.74
CA ALA A 126 19.76 1.43 -8.97
C ALA A 126 18.62 1.30 -9.98
N LYS A 127 18.17 0.07 -10.24
CA LYS A 127 17.02 -0.18 -11.13
C LYS A 127 15.76 0.55 -10.69
N ALA A 128 15.46 0.60 -9.40
CA ALA A 128 14.31 1.31 -8.89
C ALA A 128 14.44 2.83 -9.09
N LEU A 129 15.60 3.39 -8.75
CA LEU A 129 15.89 4.82 -8.90
C LEU A 129 15.82 5.25 -10.38
N ASP A 130 16.37 4.44 -11.29
CA ASP A 130 16.28 4.65 -12.74
C ASP A 130 14.84 4.66 -13.26
N MET A 131 13.95 3.89 -12.64
CA MET A 131 12.53 3.85 -12.98
C MET A 131 11.73 5.03 -12.42
N GLY A 132 12.30 5.87 -11.55
CA GLY A 132 11.68 7.10 -11.05
C GLY A 132 11.25 7.08 -9.58
N TRP A 133 11.62 6.06 -8.81
CA TRP A 133 11.42 6.11 -7.35
C TRP A 133 12.17 7.30 -6.76
N GLY A 134 11.52 8.06 -5.88
CA GLY A 134 12.08 9.26 -5.26
C GLY A 134 13.22 8.99 -4.29
N GLY A 135 13.22 7.79 -3.72
CA GLY A 135 14.28 7.33 -2.82
C GLY A 135 14.11 5.86 -2.44
N ILE A 136 15.02 5.40 -1.61
CA ILE A 136 15.00 4.05 -1.05
C ILE A 136 15.28 4.07 0.45
N VAL A 137 14.65 3.17 1.19
CA VAL A 137 15.11 2.75 2.50
C VAL A 137 15.79 1.40 2.32
N PHE A 138 17.11 1.39 2.47
CA PHE A 138 17.93 0.19 2.24
C PHE A 138 17.57 -0.92 3.25
N LYS A 139 17.71 -2.19 2.87
CA LYS A 139 17.42 -3.32 3.76
C LYS A 139 18.18 -3.16 5.09
N THR A 140 17.49 -3.33 6.20
CA THR A 140 18.07 -3.18 7.54
C THR A 140 19.34 -4.02 7.70
N PHE A 141 20.39 -3.42 8.20
CA PHE A 141 21.67 -4.04 8.46
C PHE A 141 22.20 -3.68 9.84
N GLY A 142 23.18 -4.42 10.31
CA GLY A 142 23.86 -4.21 11.58
C GLY A 142 25.09 -5.10 11.70
N TYR A 143 25.59 -5.27 12.90
CA TYR A 143 26.68 -6.22 13.18
C TYR A 143 26.21 -7.66 13.18
N TYR A 144 24.93 -7.91 13.54
CA TYR A 144 24.33 -9.22 13.47
C TYR A 144 23.96 -9.59 12.04
N ILE A 145 24.52 -10.70 11.54
CA ILE A 145 24.21 -11.27 10.23
C ILE A 145 23.38 -12.54 10.45
N PRO A 146 22.11 -12.61 10.00
CA PRO A 146 21.28 -13.77 10.21
C PRO A 146 21.63 -14.93 9.28
N ASP A 147 21.46 -16.16 9.79
CA ASP A 147 21.26 -17.36 8.97
C ASP A 147 19.79 -17.45 8.60
N GLU A 148 19.48 -17.29 7.31
CA GLU A 148 18.11 -17.26 6.84
C GLU A 148 17.57 -18.66 6.57
N VAL A 149 16.31 -18.86 6.95
CA VAL A 149 15.60 -20.12 6.72
C VAL A 149 15.09 -20.26 5.28
N SER A 150 14.73 -21.47 4.86
CA SER A 150 14.14 -21.77 3.55
C SER A 150 13.02 -22.81 3.66
N PRO A 151 11.82 -22.54 3.05
CA PRO A 151 11.35 -21.31 2.40
C PRO A 151 11.05 -20.18 3.41
N ARG A 152 10.99 -18.92 2.92
CA ARG A 152 10.78 -17.73 3.78
C ARG A 152 9.44 -17.05 3.60
N PHE A 153 8.72 -17.32 2.51
CA PHE A 153 7.53 -16.57 2.13
C PHE A 153 6.31 -17.48 1.99
N SER A 154 5.14 -16.93 2.37
CA SER A 154 3.85 -17.50 2.02
C SER A 154 2.81 -16.40 1.80
N THR A 155 1.67 -16.77 1.22
CA THR A 155 0.61 -15.82 0.84
C THR A 155 -0.73 -16.25 1.43
N LEU A 156 -1.61 -15.27 1.60
CA LEU A 156 -3.03 -15.49 1.85
C LEU A 156 -3.80 -15.18 0.55
N GLU A 157 -4.66 -16.12 0.14
CA GLU A 157 -5.52 -15.99 -1.05
C GLU A 157 -4.74 -15.70 -2.34
N LYS A 158 -4.14 -16.75 -2.90
CA LYS A 158 -3.42 -16.66 -4.17
C LYS A 158 -4.30 -16.98 -5.39
N GLU A 159 -5.48 -17.57 -5.20
CA GLU A 159 -6.34 -18.07 -6.28
C GLU A 159 -6.63 -17.00 -7.34
N ASP A 160 -6.10 -17.18 -8.54
CA ASP A 160 -6.30 -16.41 -9.79
C ASP A 160 -6.02 -14.89 -9.71
N ASN A 161 -5.62 -14.40 -8.54
CA ASN A 161 -5.42 -12.98 -8.27
C ASN A 161 -4.13 -12.73 -7.49
N PRO A 162 -3.68 -11.47 -7.44
CA PRO A 162 -2.67 -11.07 -6.49
C PRO A 162 -3.12 -11.42 -5.08
N PHE A 163 -2.21 -11.95 -4.31
CA PHE A 163 -2.48 -12.25 -2.91
C PHE A 163 -2.77 -10.96 -2.11
N VAL A 164 -3.79 -11.00 -1.26
CA VAL A 164 -4.15 -9.85 -0.40
C VAL A 164 -3.23 -9.71 0.80
N GLY A 165 -2.58 -10.80 1.21
CA GLY A 165 -1.66 -10.87 2.33
C GLY A 165 -0.40 -11.66 2.02
N PHE A 166 0.69 -11.26 2.65
CA PHE A 166 2.02 -11.82 2.45
C PHE A 166 2.72 -12.00 3.79
N LYS A 167 3.09 -13.24 4.10
CA LYS A 167 3.84 -13.58 5.32
C LYS A 167 5.30 -13.83 4.98
N ASN A 168 6.21 -13.33 5.82
CA ASN A 168 7.65 -13.51 5.64
C ASN A 168 8.35 -13.87 6.94
N LEU A 169 9.46 -14.60 6.81
CA LEU A 169 10.42 -14.97 7.85
C LEU A 169 11.76 -14.23 7.70
N GLU A 170 11.82 -13.25 6.81
CA GLU A 170 13.02 -12.44 6.54
C GLU A 170 13.47 -11.65 7.76
N GLN A 171 14.76 -11.66 8.01
CA GLN A 171 15.41 -10.87 9.05
C GLN A 171 16.15 -9.65 8.43
N THR A 172 17.31 -9.31 8.97
CA THR A 172 18.18 -8.23 8.49
C THR A 172 18.97 -8.63 7.24
N SER A 173 19.86 -7.76 6.75
CA SER A 173 20.74 -8.08 5.61
C SER A 173 21.65 -9.26 5.92
N THR A 174 21.87 -10.11 4.92
CA THR A 174 22.83 -11.22 4.97
C THR A 174 24.22 -10.83 4.47
N HIS A 175 24.41 -9.59 4.01
CA HIS A 175 25.71 -9.02 3.66
C HIS A 175 26.46 -8.54 4.90
N SER A 176 27.79 -8.49 4.83
CA SER A 176 28.61 -7.89 5.88
C SER A 176 28.31 -6.40 6.04
N LEU A 177 28.70 -5.82 7.17
CA LEU A 177 28.57 -4.38 7.41
C LEU A 177 29.31 -3.56 6.33
N GLU A 178 30.53 -3.96 5.99
CA GLU A 178 31.36 -3.30 5.00
C GLU A 178 30.73 -3.35 3.61
N GLU A 179 30.15 -4.48 3.21
CA GLU A 179 29.43 -4.63 1.93
C GLU A 179 28.20 -3.69 1.88
N ASN A 180 27.39 -3.67 2.95
CA ASN A 180 26.20 -2.80 3.02
C ASN A 180 26.61 -1.30 2.92
N LEU A 181 27.64 -0.88 3.65
CA LEU A 181 28.14 0.49 3.60
C LEU A 181 28.73 0.85 2.22
N SER A 182 29.45 -0.08 1.58
CA SER A 182 29.98 0.10 0.21
C SER A 182 28.84 0.29 -0.81
N ILE A 183 27.75 -0.48 -0.69
CA ILE A 183 26.55 -0.34 -1.54
C ILE A 183 25.91 1.04 -1.34
N LEU A 184 25.71 1.46 -0.10
CA LEU A 184 25.11 2.76 0.22
C LEU A 184 25.95 3.93 -0.34
N LYS A 185 27.25 3.89 -0.13
CA LYS A 185 28.21 4.89 -0.69
C LYS A 185 28.06 4.99 -2.20
N ARG A 186 28.16 3.85 -2.90
CA ARG A 186 28.04 3.78 -4.36
C ARG A 186 26.68 4.28 -4.86
N LEU A 187 25.58 3.99 -4.13
CA LEU A 187 24.26 4.51 -4.46
C LEU A 187 24.22 6.04 -4.35
N LYS A 188 24.76 6.61 -3.28
CA LYS A 188 24.76 8.06 -3.10
C LYS A 188 25.65 8.78 -4.12
N GLU A 189 26.78 8.21 -4.47
CA GLU A 189 27.66 8.74 -5.53
C GLU A 189 26.99 8.77 -6.91
N ASN A 190 26.21 7.74 -7.24
CA ASN A 190 25.56 7.62 -8.57
C ASN A 190 24.17 8.27 -8.65
N TYR A 191 23.50 8.49 -7.50
CA TYR A 191 22.16 9.07 -7.41
C TYR A 191 22.11 10.21 -6.38
N PRO A 192 22.89 11.29 -6.58
CA PRO A 192 23.03 12.37 -5.59
C PRO A 192 21.73 13.15 -5.34
N ASP A 193 20.80 13.12 -6.32
CA ASP A 193 19.48 13.77 -6.29
C ASP A 193 18.37 12.88 -5.71
N ARG A 194 18.70 11.64 -5.31
CA ARG A 194 17.77 10.70 -4.70
C ARG A 194 18.05 10.57 -3.21
N ILE A 195 16.99 10.30 -2.46
CA ILE A 195 17.11 10.11 -1.02
C ILE A 195 17.48 8.65 -0.72
N ILE A 196 18.61 8.47 -0.06
CA ILE A 196 19.11 7.17 0.38
C ILE A 196 19.02 7.11 1.90
N VAL A 197 18.18 6.21 2.40
CA VAL A 197 17.97 6.01 3.85
C VAL A 197 18.66 4.73 4.29
N ALA A 198 19.51 4.80 5.30
CA ALA A 198 20.09 3.63 5.94
C ALA A 198 19.14 3.11 7.03
N SER A 199 18.59 1.92 6.87
CA SER A 199 17.85 1.25 7.94
C SER A 199 18.82 0.42 8.77
N ILE A 200 18.94 0.71 10.06
CA ILE A 200 19.92 0.09 10.96
C ILE A 200 19.26 -0.62 12.13
N MET A 201 19.97 -1.62 12.68
CA MET A 201 19.59 -2.33 13.90
C MET A 201 20.82 -2.78 14.67
N GLY A 202 20.96 -2.31 15.91
CA GLY A 202 22.00 -2.71 16.86
C GLY A 202 21.43 -3.44 18.07
N GLU A 203 22.32 -4.09 18.84
CA GLU A 203 21.99 -4.85 20.06
C GLU A 203 22.14 -3.98 21.34
N ASN A 204 22.99 -2.98 21.29
CA ASN A 204 23.35 -2.11 22.42
C ASN A 204 23.65 -0.71 21.92
N GLU A 205 23.79 0.25 22.83
CA GLU A 205 23.96 1.66 22.49
C GLU A 205 25.24 1.94 21.68
N GLU A 206 26.32 1.21 21.93
CA GLU A 206 27.59 1.37 21.21
C GLU A 206 27.39 0.99 19.72
N GLU A 207 26.68 -0.08 19.45
CA GLU A 207 26.37 -0.50 18.07
C GLU A 207 25.47 0.52 17.35
N TRP A 208 24.41 1.01 18.02
CA TRP A 208 23.54 2.03 17.43
C TRP A 208 24.29 3.31 17.10
N THR A 209 25.17 3.78 17.99
CA THR A 209 26.03 4.96 17.77
C THR A 209 26.99 4.72 16.61
N SER A 210 27.66 3.56 16.58
CA SER A 210 28.61 3.21 15.54
C SER A 210 27.96 3.06 14.16
N LEU A 211 26.83 2.37 14.07
CA LEU A 211 26.08 2.19 12.81
C LEU A 211 25.60 3.54 12.26
N ALA A 212 25.14 4.45 13.11
CA ALA A 212 24.71 5.78 12.72
C ALA A 212 25.88 6.58 12.13
N LYS A 213 27.02 6.60 12.83
CA LYS A 213 28.24 7.28 12.39
C LYS A 213 28.73 6.75 11.04
N LEU A 214 28.86 5.44 10.89
CA LEU A 214 29.33 4.81 9.65
C LEU A 214 28.37 5.06 8.48
N SER A 215 27.07 5.10 8.75
CA SER A 215 26.04 5.41 7.73
C SER A 215 26.15 6.86 7.25
N GLU A 216 26.34 7.82 8.14
CA GLU A 216 26.56 9.23 7.78
C GLU A 216 27.87 9.43 7.00
N GLU A 217 28.97 8.75 7.41
CA GLU A 217 30.27 8.81 6.74
C GLU A 217 30.22 8.35 5.27
N VAL A 218 29.33 7.43 4.91
CA VAL A 218 29.14 7.00 3.51
C VAL A 218 28.16 7.87 2.72
N GLY A 219 27.59 8.93 3.37
CA GLY A 219 26.83 9.98 2.73
C GLY A 219 25.34 9.71 2.58
N VAL A 220 24.73 8.80 3.36
CA VAL A 220 23.28 8.63 3.37
C VAL A 220 22.57 9.89 3.87
N ASP A 221 21.33 10.10 3.45
CA ASP A 221 20.58 11.32 3.77
C ASP A 221 19.82 11.23 5.09
N ILE A 222 19.34 10.02 5.45
CA ILE A 222 18.48 9.77 6.61
C ILE A 222 18.87 8.42 7.23
N ILE A 223 18.70 8.28 8.53
CA ILE A 223 18.77 6.99 9.23
C ILE A 223 17.38 6.56 9.68
N GLU A 224 17.01 5.31 9.43
CA GLU A 224 15.80 4.66 9.96
C GLU A 224 16.20 3.65 11.04
N CYS A 225 15.85 3.92 12.31
CA CYS A 225 16.01 2.97 13.40
C CYS A 225 14.94 1.88 13.33
N ASN A 226 15.30 0.65 13.04
CA ASN A 226 14.35 -0.45 12.95
C ASN A 226 14.11 -1.11 14.31
N PHE A 227 13.14 -0.62 15.08
CA PHE A 227 12.70 -1.18 16.37
C PHE A 227 11.60 -2.22 16.23
N SER A 228 11.34 -2.77 15.04
CA SER A 228 10.00 -3.31 14.77
C SER A 228 9.98 -4.65 14.05
N CYS A 229 11.13 -5.25 13.69
CA CYS A 229 11.18 -6.56 13.05
C CYS A 229 10.55 -7.63 13.96
N PRO A 230 9.45 -8.31 13.55
CA PRO A 230 8.69 -9.18 14.46
C PRO A 230 9.28 -10.57 14.66
N GLN A 231 10.25 -10.99 13.85
CA GLN A 231 10.77 -12.36 13.80
C GLN A 231 12.30 -12.47 13.98
N MET A 232 12.91 -11.59 14.76
CA MET A 232 14.34 -11.71 15.04
C MET A 232 14.62 -13.01 15.80
N ALA A 233 15.60 -13.79 15.32
CA ALA A 233 16.04 -15.01 15.98
C ALA A 233 16.79 -14.72 17.30
N LYS A 234 17.28 -13.49 17.48
CA LYS A 234 17.98 -13.04 18.68
C LYS A 234 17.04 -12.24 19.58
N ASN A 235 16.95 -12.63 20.84
CA ASN A 235 16.16 -11.93 21.86
C ASN A 235 16.67 -10.51 22.11
N GLY A 236 15.77 -9.58 22.43
CA GLY A 236 16.14 -8.19 22.71
C GLY A 236 16.39 -7.33 21.48
N MET A 237 16.03 -7.80 20.29
CA MET A 237 16.08 -7.05 19.02
C MET A 237 14.70 -6.94 18.40
N GLY A 238 14.55 -6.00 17.46
CA GLY A 238 13.34 -5.83 16.66
C GLY A 238 12.11 -5.43 17.48
N SER A 239 11.00 -6.15 17.35
CA SER A 239 9.73 -5.79 17.99
C SER A 239 9.74 -5.82 19.53
N ASP A 240 10.71 -6.48 20.14
CA ASP A 240 10.88 -6.48 21.60
C ASP A 240 11.37 -5.10 22.06
N VAL A 241 12.23 -4.46 21.28
CA VAL A 241 12.64 -3.06 21.47
C VAL A 241 11.46 -2.11 21.28
N GLY A 242 10.74 -2.22 20.16
CA GLY A 242 9.66 -1.29 19.79
C GLY A 242 8.44 -1.30 20.74
N GLN A 243 8.34 -2.30 21.60
CA GLN A 243 7.33 -2.38 22.67
C GLN A 243 7.85 -1.87 24.03
N ASN A 244 9.13 -1.61 24.14
CA ASN A 244 9.79 -1.14 25.37
C ASN A 244 10.22 0.32 25.23
N ILE A 245 9.54 1.21 25.93
CA ILE A 245 9.74 2.66 25.88
C ILE A 245 11.18 3.07 26.27
N ASP A 246 11.74 2.41 27.28
CA ASP A 246 13.10 2.72 27.74
C ASP A 246 14.14 2.34 26.70
N LEU A 247 14.00 1.17 26.05
CA LEU A 247 14.90 0.75 24.98
C LEU A 247 14.77 1.66 23.75
N VAL A 248 13.54 2.01 23.33
CA VAL A 248 13.33 2.98 22.26
C VAL A 248 14.04 4.30 22.55
N SER A 249 13.84 4.84 23.75
CA SER A 249 14.47 6.11 24.17
C SER A 249 16.00 6.04 24.17
N ARG A 250 16.57 4.96 24.70
CA ARG A 250 18.01 4.75 24.79
C ARG A 250 18.65 4.64 23.41
N TYR A 251 18.07 3.83 22.52
CA TYR A 251 18.63 3.58 21.20
C TYR A 251 18.45 4.76 20.24
N VAL A 252 17.36 5.53 20.35
CA VAL A 252 17.25 6.81 19.62
C VAL A 252 18.34 7.78 20.06
N LYS A 253 18.55 7.95 21.39
CA LYS A 253 19.63 8.82 21.90
C LYS A 253 21.02 8.37 21.43
N ALA A 254 21.28 7.05 21.46
CA ALA A 254 22.52 6.48 20.97
C ALA A 254 22.74 6.74 19.48
N THR A 255 21.69 6.55 18.65
CA THR A 255 21.74 6.87 17.22
C THR A 255 22.02 8.34 16.97
N LYS A 256 21.33 9.25 17.66
CA LYS A 256 21.53 10.69 17.53
C LYS A 256 22.91 11.16 18.03
N ALA A 257 23.51 10.43 18.95
CA ALA A 257 24.91 10.68 19.38
C ALA A 257 25.93 10.30 18.30
N GLY A 258 25.58 9.42 17.38
CA GLY A 258 26.44 8.96 16.29
C GLY A 258 26.33 9.77 14.99
N CYS A 259 25.31 10.61 14.81
CA CYS A 259 25.07 11.32 13.55
C CYS A 259 24.41 12.69 13.73
N SER A 260 24.57 13.54 12.71
CA SER A 260 23.92 14.86 12.61
C SER A 260 22.72 14.88 11.66
N ILE A 261 22.61 13.89 10.79
CA ILE A 261 21.52 13.75 9.82
C ILE A 261 20.19 13.34 10.48
N PRO A 262 19.04 13.52 9.80
CA PRO A 262 17.75 13.14 10.36
C PRO A 262 17.64 11.66 10.70
N VAL A 263 16.95 11.37 11.82
CA VAL A 263 16.71 10.02 12.33
C VAL A 263 15.22 9.74 12.41
N LEU A 264 14.76 8.69 11.76
CA LEU A 264 13.39 8.18 11.82
C LEU A 264 13.32 6.99 12.77
N ALA A 265 12.26 6.93 13.59
CA ALA A 265 11.95 5.75 14.40
C ALA A 265 10.89 4.91 13.71
N LYS A 266 11.23 3.67 13.32
CA LYS A 266 10.29 2.75 12.67
C LYS A 266 9.52 1.92 13.69
N MET A 267 8.19 2.13 13.72
CA MET A 267 7.29 1.60 14.73
C MET A 267 6.74 0.23 14.38
N THR A 268 6.57 -0.61 15.42
CA THR A 268 5.88 -1.90 15.33
C THR A 268 4.36 -1.74 15.47
N PRO A 269 3.55 -2.38 14.62
CA PRO A 269 2.10 -2.43 14.81
C PRO A 269 1.65 -3.48 15.85
N ASN A 270 2.59 -4.23 16.41
CA ASN A 270 2.30 -5.30 17.37
C ASN A 270 2.14 -4.75 18.80
N ILE A 271 1.38 -3.66 18.90
CA ILE A 271 1.12 -2.90 20.12
C ILE A 271 -0.30 -2.30 20.06
N GLY A 272 -0.91 -2.08 21.21
CA GLY A 272 -2.26 -1.48 21.28
C GLY A 272 -2.28 0.02 21.01
N ASN A 273 -1.28 0.75 21.51
CA ASN A 273 -1.13 2.20 21.34
C ASN A 273 0.29 2.53 20.87
N MET A 274 0.40 2.96 19.60
CA MET A 274 1.69 3.32 18.98
C MET A 274 2.15 4.74 19.35
N GLU A 275 1.25 5.61 19.83
CA GLU A 275 1.62 6.97 20.22
C GLU A 275 2.65 6.98 21.36
N VAL A 276 2.57 6.02 22.27
CA VAL A 276 3.46 5.95 23.45
C VAL A 276 4.92 5.76 23.04
N PRO A 277 5.34 4.73 22.29
CA PRO A 277 6.73 4.61 21.84
C PRO A 277 7.11 5.68 20.81
N ALA A 278 6.17 6.21 20.01
CA ALA A 278 6.43 7.32 19.10
C ALA A 278 6.80 8.60 19.88
N LEU A 279 6.05 8.97 20.93
CA LEU A 279 6.37 10.10 21.80
C LEU A 279 7.73 9.91 22.49
N ALA A 280 8.04 8.70 22.94
CA ALA A 280 9.32 8.39 23.55
C ALA A 280 10.48 8.58 22.56
N SER A 281 10.32 8.18 21.31
CA SER A 281 11.33 8.36 20.26
C SER A 281 11.56 9.84 19.94
N ILE A 282 10.49 10.62 19.76
CA ILE A 282 10.57 12.06 19.49
C ILE A 282 11.20 12.80 20.67
N SER A 283 10.79 12.51 21.90
CA SER A 283 11.37 13.10 23.12
C SER A 283 12.84 12.75 23.32
N SER A 284 13.32 11.70 22.65
CA SER A 284 14.71 11.24 22.68
C SER A 284 15.55 11.78 21.52
N GLY A 285 14.95 12.58 20.63
CA GLY A 285 15.64 13.29 19.56
C GLY A 285 15.41 12.71 18.15
N ALA A 286 14.47 11.79 17.94
CA ALA A 286 14.08 11.40 16.60
C ALA A 286 13.46 12.58 15.85
N ASP A 287 13.77 12.72 14.56
CA ASP A 287 13.30 13.82 13.71
C ASP A 287 11.99 13.48 13.00
N GLY A 288 11.58 12.20 13.03
CA GLY A 288 10.31 11.72 12.45
C GLY A 288 10.04 10.24 12.73
N ILE A 289 8.93 9.77 12.19
CA ILE A 289 8.42 8.41 12.41
C ILE A 289 8.29 7.69 11.06
N ALA A 290 8.57 6.38 11.03
CA ALA A 290 8.17 5.49 9.95
C ALA A 290 7.17 4.44 10.50
N ALA A 291 6.01 4.28 9.89
CA ALA A 291 4.97 3.36 10.35
C ALA A 291 4.08 2.88 9.18
N ILE A 292 3.80 1.58 9.14
CA ILE A 292 4.04 0.52 10.12
C ILE A 292 5.02 -0.54 9.60
N ASN A 293 5.69 -1.29 10.46
CA ASN A 293 6.30 -2.56 10.10
C ASN A 293 5.20 -3.65 9.98
N THR A 294 5.58 -4.90 9.82
CA THR A 294 4.67 -6.05 9.61
C THR A 294 3.95 -6.48 10.89
N VAL A 295 2.72 -6.97 10.71
CA VAL A 295 1.88 -7.50 11.80
C VAL A 295 2.25 -8.96 12.08
N LYS A 296 2.43 -9.35 13.32
CA LYS A 296 2.63 -10.78 13.70
C LYS A 296 1.42 -11.61 13.31
N SER A 297 1.64 -12.72 12.58
CA SER A 297 0.55 -13.55 12.07
C SER A 297 0.94 -15.01 11.82
N ILE A 298 -0.11 -15.82 11.61
CA ILE A 298 -0.10 -17.12 10.95
C ILE A 298 -1.14 -17.04 9.81
N THR A 299 -0.77 -17.43 8.59
CA THR A 299 -1.63 -17.28 7.39
C THR A 299 -2.61 -18.45 7.19
N GLY A 300 -2.48 -19.51 7.92
CA GLY A 300 -3.36 -20.67 7.87
C GLY A 300 -2.69 -21.94 8.41
N VAL A 301 -3.48 -22.99 8.53
CA VAL A 301 -3.03 -24.35 8.91
C VAL A 301 -3.64 -25.33 7.92
N ASP A 302 -2.82 -26.17 7.31
CA ASP A 302 -3.29 -27.29 6.52
C ASP A 302 -3.90 -28.35 7.44
N LEU A 303 -5.17 -28.69 7.26
CA LEU A 303 -5.89 -29.60 8.14
C LEU A 303 -5.55 -31.08 7.95
N TYR A 304 -4.82 -31.41 6.89
CA TYR A 304 -4.40 -32.79 6.64
C TYR A 304 -2.99 -33.08 7.17
N SER A 305 -2.08 -32.12 7.04
CA SER A 305 -0.71 -32.21 7.55
C SER A 305 -0.52 -31.56 8.93
N PHE A 306 -1.44 -30.67 9.34
CA PHE A 306 -1.34 -29.78 10.51
C PHE A 306 -0.14 -28.84 10.46
N GLU A 307 0.39 -28.59 9.27
CA GLU A 307 1.48 -27.64 9.04
C GLU A 307 0.92 -26.23 8.74
N SER A 308 1.72 -25.22 9.04
CA SER A 308 1.43 -23.82 8.66
C SER A 308 2.57 -23.27 7.81
N TYR A 309 2.25 -22.33 6.92
CA TYR A 309 3.17 -21.83 5.89
C TYR A 309 3.81 -20.48 6.26
N PRO A 310 5.05 -20.21 5.78
CA PRO A 310 5.95 -21.15 5.11
C PRO A 310 6.44 -22.21 6.10
N THR A 311 6.58 -23.46 5.62
CA THR A 311 7.04 -24.58 6.43
C THR A 311 8.54 -24.79 6.24
N VAL A 312 9.29 -24.78 7.33
CA VAL A 312 10.73 -25.06 7.39
C VAL A 312 10.94 -26.33 8.21
N ALA A 313 11.33 -27.41 7.56
CA ALA A 313 11.49 -28.73 8.20
C ALA A 313 10.28 -29.13 9.06
N GLY A 314 9.06 -28.98 8.55
CA GLY A 314 7.80 -29.34 9.22
C GLY A 314 7.33 -28.33 10.28
N LYS A 315 7.98 -27.18 10.42
CA LYS A 315 7.65 -26.16 11.42
C LYS A 315 7.54 -24.78 10.80
N THR A 316 6.81 -23.87 11.45
CA THR A 316 6.78 -22.45 11.12
C THR A 316 6.86 -21.61 12.39
N SER A 317 7.03 -20.29 12.25
CA SER A 317 6.94 -19.36 13.37
C SER A 317 5.86 -18.31 13.14
N ILE A 318 5.41 -17.65 14.22
CA ILE A 318 4.65 -16.42 14.13
C ILE A 318 5.59 -15.36 13.57
N SER A 319 5.20 -14.72 12.44
CA SER A 319 6.09 -13.80 11.74
C SER A 319 5.36 -12.68 11.02
N GLY A 320 6.10 -11.83 10.31
CA GLY A 320 5.59 -10.61 9.71
C GLY A 320 4.59 -10.84 8.59
N TYR A 321 3.43 -10.19 8.69
CA TYR A 321 2.37 -10.16 7.69
C TYR A 321 2.22 -8.76 7.10
N SER A 322 2.17 -8.68 5.79
CA SER A 322 2.09 -7.45 5.00
C SER A 322 1.12 -7.60 3.82
N GLY A 323 1.15 -6.67 2.86
CA GLY A 323 0.25 -6.64 1.71
C GLY A 323 -1.02 -5.83 1.98
N LYS A 324 -1.94 -5.82 1.02
CA LYS A 324 -3.14 -4.96 1.03
C LYS A 324 -4.00 -5.10 2.27
N ALA A 325 -4.06 -6.30 2.84
CA ALA A 325 -4.84 -6.61 4.04
C ALA A 325 -4.45 -5.77 5.28
N VAL A 326 -3.21 -5.28 5.37
CA VAL A 326 -2.77 -4.48 6.53
C VAL A 326 -3.02 -2.98 6.39
N LYS A 327 -3.43 -2.48 5.19
CA LYS A 327 -3.66 -1.05 4.97
C LYS A 327 -4.59 -0.40 6.00
N PRO A 328 -5.76 -0.95 6.35
CA PRO A 328 -6.63 -0.34 7.35
C PRO A 328 -5.99 -0.20 8.73
N ILE A 329 -5.13 -1.14 9.10
CA ILE A 329 -4.38 -1.11 10.37
C ILE A 329 -3.35 0.03 10.34
N ALA A 330 -2.62 0.15 9.23
CA ALA A 330 -1.64 1.22 9.04
C ALA A 330 -2.30 2.61 9.07
N LEU A 331 -3.38 2.82 8.32
CA LEU A 331 -4.12 4.08 8.28
C LEU A 331 -4.63 4.48 9.67
N ARG A 332 -5.07 3.52 10.50
CA ARG A 332 -5.48 3.78 11.88
C ARG A 332 -4.31 4.33 12.70
N PHE A 333 -3.15 3.68 12.71
CA PHE A 333 -2.00 4.13 13.50
C PHE A 333 -1.46 5.49 13.04
N ILE A 334 -1.43 5.75 11.72
CA ILE A 334 -1.07 7.06 11.18
C ILE A 334 -2.03 8.14 11.69
N THR A 335 -3.34 7.86 11.62
CA THR A 335 -4.37 8.81 12.08
C THR A 335 -4.23 9.13 13.58
N ASP A 336 -4.03 8.11 14.41
CA ASP A 336 -3.85 8.29 15.85
C ASP A 336 -2.65 9.21 16.14
N MET A 337 -1.50 8.94 15.52
CA MET A 337 -0.30 9.77 15.68
C MET A 337 -0.49 11.19 15.15
N LYS A 338 -1.08 11.40 13.98
CA LYS A 338 -1.29 12.74 13.40
C LYS A 338 -2.39 13.54 14.12
N LYS A 339 -3.21 12.90 14.94
CA LYS A 339 -4.16 13.57 15.85
C LYS A 339 -3.59 13.86 17.24
N ASN A 340 -2.45 13.29 17.58
CA ASN A 340 -1.76 13.60 18.83
C ASN A 340 -1.11 14.99 18.77
N GLU A 341 -1.30 15.80 19.80
CA GLU A 341 -0.90 17.22 19.84
C GLU A 341 0.61 17.45 19.65
N THR A 342 1.44 16.50 20.06
CA THR A 342 2.90 16.56 19.87
C THR A 342 3.30 15.97 18.53
N LEU A 343 2.84 14.73 18.23
CA LEU A 343 3.28 13.96 17.07
C LEU A 343 2.82 14.56 15.74
N LYS A 344 1.71 15.31 15.71
CA LYS A 344 1.21 15.97 14.49
C LYS A 344 2.24 16.88 13.81
N ASN A 345 3.19 17.41 14.58
CA ASN A 345 4.22 18.35 14.12
C ASN A 345 5.46 17.66 13.52
N TYR A 346 5.52 16.32 13.59
CA TYR A 346 6.67 15.55 13.10
C TYR A 346 6.31 14.81 11.82
N PRO A 347 7.25 14.70 10.85
CA PRO A 347 7.02 14.00 9.61
C PRO A 347 6.80 12.50 9.85
N ILE A 348 5.88 11.92 9.08
CA ILE A 348 5.61 10.49 9.11
C ILE A 348 5.78 9.91 7.71
N SER A 349 6.63 8.87 7.60
CA SER A 349 6.71 8.01 6.44
C SER A 349 5.69 6.86 6.57
N GLY A 350 4.68 6.85 5.71
CA GLY A 350 3.57 5.89 5.76
C GLY A 350 3.90 4.58 5.04
N ILE A 351 3.66 3.44 5.72
CA ILE A 351 3.99 2.09 5.23
C ILE A 351 2.84 1.15 5.55
N GLY A 352 2.49 0.26 4.63
CA GLY A 352 1.58 -0.87 4.87
C GLY A 352 0.42 -0.99 3.90
N GLY A 353 0.49 -1.94 2.98
CA GLY A 353 -0.58 -2.29 2.06
C GLY A 353 -0.83 -1.30 0.92
N ILE A 354 0.16 -0.50 0.56
CA ILE A 354 0.12 0.47 -0.53
C ILE A 354 0.45 -0.26 -1.83
N GLU A 355 -0.47 -0.23 -2.80
CA GLU A 355 -0.32 -0.86 -4.11
C GLU A 355 -0.52 0.14 -5.26
N THR A 356 -1.38 1.15 -5.07
CA THR A 356 -1.76 2.12 -6.09
C THR A 356 -1.46 3.54 -5.64
N TRP A 357 -1.51 4.49 -6.59
CA TRP A 357 -1.42 5.91 -6.27
C TRP A 357 -2.54 6.37 -5.31
N GLN A 358 -3.72 5.75 -5.38
CA GLN A 358 -4.84 6.06 -4.48
C GLN A 358 -4.49 5.66 -3.04
N ASP A 359 -3.98 4.43 -2.85
CA ASP A 359 -3.53 3.99 -1.53
C ASP A 359 -2.49 4.96 -0.95
N ALA A 360 -1.51 5.39 -1.77
CA ALA A 360 -0.48 6.33 -1.34
C ALA A 360 -1.07 7.70 -0.93
N LEU A 361 -1.98 8.25 -1.73
CA LEU A 361 -2.63 9.52 -1.41
C LEU A 361 -3.57 9.44 -0.21
N GLU A 362 -4.15 8.27 0.11
CA GLU A 362 -4.89 8.06 1.36
C GLU A 362 -3.98 8.25 2.59
N PHE A 363 -2.77 7.69 2.59
CA PHE A 363 -1.78 7.94 3.66
C PHE A 363 -1.40 9.41 3.75
N MET A 364 -1.17 10.07 2.61
CA MET A 364 -0.84 11.49 2.58
C MET A 364 -2.02 12.35 3.08
N ALA A 365 -3.26 12.03 2.68
CA ALA A 365 -4.45 12.71 3.19
C ALA A 365 -4.64 12.54 4.71
N LEU A 366 -4.07 11.51 5.31
CA LEU A 366 -3.99 11.30 6.75
C LEU A 366 -2.71 11.87 7.40
N GLY A 367 -1.92 12.63 6.64
CA GLY A 367 -0.82 13.43 7.16
C GLY A 367 0.58 12.84 6.96
N CYS A 368 0.75 11.76 6.18
CA CYS A 368 2.08 11.31 5.78
C CYS A 368 2.69 12.26 4.75
N GLU A 369 3.94 12.58 4.89
CA GLU A 369 4.72 13.38 3.94
C GLU A 369 5.56 12.49 3.00
N ASN A 370 5.77 11.22 3.37
CA ASN A 370 6.52 10.23 2.59
C ASN A 370 5.82 8.88 2.64
N ILE A 371 6.03 8.06 1.61
CA ILE A 371 5.37 6.78 1.41
C ILE A 371 6.40 5.70 1.10
N GLN A 372 6.35 4.57 1.79
CA GLN A 372 7.24 3.43 1.54
C GLN A 372 6.45 2.21 1.07
N VAL A 373 6.95 1.53 0.03
CA VAL A 373 6.29 0.39 -0.62
C VAL A 373 7.21 -0.83 -0.68
N THR A 374 6.69 -2.01 -0.35
CA THR A 374 7.40 -3.31 -0.45
C THR A 374 6.61 -4.34 -1.22
N THR A 375 5.53 -4.88 -0.64
CA THR A 375 4.83 -6.08 -1.11
C THR A 375 4.29 -5.93 -2.53
N ALA A 376 3.80 -4.75 -2.91
CA ALA A 376 3.37 -4.47 -4.26
C ALA A 376 4.52 -4.54 -5.27
N VAL A 377 5.73 -4.10 -4.89
CA VAL A 377 6.93 -4.23 -5.72
C VAL A 377 7.33 -5.70 -5.87
N MET A 378 7.23 -6.50 -4.81
CA MET A 378 7.50 -7.96 -4.89
C MET A 378 6.53 -8.67 -5.85
N GLN A 379 5.27 -8.23 -5.91
CA GLN A 379 4.26 -8.80 -6.81
C GLN A 379 4.39 -8.33 -8.26
N TYR A 380 4.63 -7.04 -8.48
CA TYR A 380 4.43 -6.38 -9.78
C TYR A 380 5.71 -5.77 -10.36
N GLY A 381 6.78 -5.68 -9.56
CA GLY A 381 8.05 -5.06 -9.92
C GLY A 381 8.07 -3.56 -9.72
N TYR A 382 9.26 -2.96 -9.87
CA TYR A 382 9.49 -1.53 -9.68
C TYR A 382 8.68 -0.64 -10.63
N ARG A 383 8.22 -1.19 -11.77
CA ARG A 383 7.44 -0.49 -12.81
C ARG A 383 6.11 0.10 -12.33
N ILE A 384 5.61 -0.28 -11.15
CA ILE A 384 4.39 0.31 -10.57
C ILE A 384 4.55 1.80 -10.30
N ILE A 385 5.77 2.29 -10.15
CA ILE A 385 6.06 3.71 -9.94
C ILE A 385 5.53 4.59 -11.08
N GLU A 386 5.53 4.09 -12.31
CA GLU A 386 5.00 4.82 -13.46
C GLU A 386 3.52 5.16 -13.27
N ASP A 387 2.74 4.19 -12.78
CA ASP A 387 1.31 4.38 -12.53
C ASP A 387 1.07 5.19 -11.25
N MET A 388 1.95 5.08 -10.24
CA MET A 388 1.86 5.90 -9.03
C MET A 388 2.10 7.37 -9.35
N ILE A 389 3.15 7.71 -10.09
CA ILE A 389 3.47 9.08 -10.50
C ILE A 389 2.38 9.64 -11.41
N SER A 390 2.05 8.92 -12.48
CA SER A 390 1.05 9.37 -13.46
C SER A 390 -0.33 9.53 -12.83
N GLY A 391 -0.79 8.54 -12.07
CA GLY A 391 -2.10 8.57 -11.42
C GLY A 391 -2.23 9.68 -10.38
N ALA A 392 -1.19 9.90 -9.57
CA ALA A 392 -1.15 11.01 -8.61
C ALA A 392 -1.22 12.36 -9.31
N LYS A 393 -0.41 12.60 -10.35
CA LYS A 393 -0.43 13.86 -11.13
C LYS A 393 -1.80 14.13 -11.75
N ILE A 394 -2.42 13.11 -12.36
CA ILE A 394 -3.75 13.22 -12.96
C ILE A 394 -4.81 13.55 -11.92
N TYR A 395 -4.77 12.90 -10.75
CA TYR A 395 -5.67 13.20 -9.63
C TYR A 395 -5.52 14.65 -9.17
N LEU A 396 -4.29 15.09 -8.88
CA LEU A 396 -4.00 16.46 -8.44
C LEU A 396 -4.52 17.49 -9.44
N LYS A 397 -4.26 17.28 -10.73
CA LYS A 397 -4.78 18.14 -11.81
C LYS A 397 -6.30 18.22 -11.82
N LYS A 398 -7.00 17.07 -11.67
CA LYS A 398 -8.48 17.03 -11.62
C LYS A 398 -9.04 17.73 -10.40
N MET A 399 -8.31 17.70 -9.27
CA MET A 399 -8.70 18.37 -8.03
C MET A 399 -8.32 19.86 -8.01
N GLY A 400 -7.59 20.34 -9.03
CA GLY A 400 -7.11 21.73 -9.11
C GLY A 400 -5.90 22.02 -8.23
N TYR A 401 -5.20 20.98 -7.75
CA TYR A 401 -3.97 21.11 -6.97
C TYR A 401 -2.75 21.21 -7.89
N LYS A 402 -1.77 21.98 -7.48
CA LYS A 402 -0.50 22.15 -8.19
C LYS A 402 0.64 21.35 -7.58
N SER A 403 0.54 20.99 -6.30
CA SER A 403 1.54 20.24 -5.57
C SER A 403 0.92 19.11 -4.79
N ILE A 404 1.67 18.01 -4.65
CA ILE A 404 1.25 16.85 -3.85
C ILE A 404 1.14 17.18 -2.36
N SER A 405 1.91 18.15 -1.87
CA SER A 405 1.86 18.62 -0.48
C SER A 405 0.50 19.19 -0.09
N GLU A 406 -0.29 19.66 -1.05
CA GLU A 406 -1.66 20.15 -0.80
C GLU A 406 -2.64 19.05 -0.35
N VAL A 407 -2.29 17.77 -0.53
CA VAL A 407 -3.12 16.64 -0.08
C VAL A 407 -2.85 16.29 1.38
N VAL A 408 -1.65 16.62 1.89
CA VAL A 408 -1.21 16.20 3.23
C VAL A 408 -2.18 16.70 4.31
N GLY A 409 -2.71 15.75 5.09
CA GLY A 409 -3.58 16.01 6.24
C GLY A 409 -5.04 16.36 5.93
N LYS A 410 -5.45 16.49 4.66
CA LYS A 410 -6.81 16.95 4.28
C LYS A 410 -7.97 16.10 4.80
N ALA A 411 -7.73 14.83 5.11
CA ALA A 411 -8.77 13.94 5.62
C ALA A 411 -8.87 13.91 7.15
N LEU A 412 -7.91 14.46 7.88
CA LEU A 412 -7.84 14.33 9.34
C LEU A 412 -9.07 14.90 10.06
N ASP A 413 -9.57 16.05 9.62
CA ASP A 413 -10.74 16.69 10.23
C ASP A 413 -12.04 15.90 10.02
N GLN A 414 -12.09 15.00 9.03
CA GLN A 414 -13.25 14.17 8.76
C GLN A 414 -13.32 12.92 9.65
N ILE A 415 -12.24 12.62 10.37
CA ILE A 415 -12.15 11.46 11.25
C ILE A 415 -12.30 11.95 12.69
N VAL A 416 -13.42 11.64 13.29
CA VAL A 416 -13.76 12.06 14.67
C VAL A 416 -13.97 10.83 15.57
N SER A 417 -13.94 11.05 16.88
CA SER A 417 -14.31 10.00 17.83
C SER A 417 -15.80 9.62 17.69
N ALA A 418 -16.15 8.40 18.09
CA ALA A 418 -17.49 7.85 17.84
C ALA A 418 -18.62 8.65 18.47
N ASP A 419 -18.38 9.35 19.58
CA ASP A 419 -19.35 10.22 20.28
C ASP A 419 -19.68 11.50 19.48
N HIS A 420 -18.77 11.97 18.62
CA HIS A 420 -19.00 13.13 17.74
C HIS A 420 -19.72 12.78 16.42
N LEU A 421 -19.99 11.50 16.15
CA LEU A 421 -20.76 11.11 14.96
C LEU A 421 -22.24 11.48 15.10
N ASP A 422 -22.83 12.06 14.03
CA ASP A 422 -24.25 12.40 13.97
C ASP A 422 -25.13 11.15 14.09
N ARG A 423 -25.94 11.11 15.15
CA ARG A 423 -26.91 10.06 15.44
C ARG A 423 -28.35 10.49 15.21
N SER A 424 -28.57 11.76 14.89
CA SER A 424 -29.91 12.35 14.73
C SER A 424 -30.51 12.11 13.35
N THR A 425 -29.69 11.75 12.37
CA THR A 425 -30.09 11.52 10.97
C THR A 425 -29.87 10.08 10.51
N VAL A 426 -30.52 9.70 9.41
CA VAL A 426 -30.41 8.40 8.76
C VAL A 426 -30.44 8.54 7.24
N GLU A 427 -29.70 7.69 6.54
CA GLU A 427 -29.82 7.45 5.10
C GLU A 427 -30.42 6.06 4.89
N PHE A 428 -31.34 5.92 3.95
CA PHE A 428 -31.92 4.62 3.60
C PHE A 428 -31.31 4.08 2.30
N PRO A 429 -31.23 2.75 2.13
CA PRO A 429 -30.87 2.17 0.84
C PRO A 429 -31.99 2.43 -0.17
N VAL A 430 -31.59 2.73 -1.42
CA VAL A 430 -32.51 2.94 -2.56
C VAL A 430 -32.09 1.99 -3.67
N ILE A 431 -33.01 1.09 -4.06
CA ILE A 431 -32.73 0.08 -5.08
C ILE A 431 -32.94 0.67 -6.47
N ASP A 432 -31.90 0.63 -7.28
CA ASP A 432 -31.95 0.93 -8.71
C ASP A 432 -32.49 -0.32 -9.44
N LYS A 433 -33.75 -0.26 -9.82
CA LYS A 433 -34.44 -1.40 -10.46
C LYS A 433 -33.88 -1.75 -11.85
N GLU A 434 -33.29 -0.77 -12.55
CA GLU A 434 -32.69 -1.00 -13.87
C GLU A 434 -31.38 -1.78 -13.77
N LYS A 435 -30.60 -1.51 -12.71
CA LYS A 435 -29.36 -2.24 -12.43
C LYS A 435 -29.58 -3.56 -11.70
N CYS A 436 -30.67 -3.70 -10.97
CA CYS A 436 -30.93 -4.87 -10.14
C CYS A 436 -31.13 -6.13 -10.98
N ILE A 437 -30.33 -7.17 -10.74
CA ILE A 437 -30.44 -8.49 -11.37
C ILE A 437 -31.31 -9.48 -10.58
N LYS A 438 -31.96 -9.04 -9.53
CA LYS A 438 -32.86 -9.84 -8.67
C LYS A 438 -32.20 -11.11 -8.09
N CYS A 439 -30.91 -11.04 -7.73
CA CYS A 439 -30.14 -12.18 -7.21
C CYS A 439 -30.43 -12.53 -5.73
N GLY A 440 -31.17 -11.72 -4.99
CA GLY A 440 -31.56 -11.95 -3.59
C GLY A 440 -30.47 -11.79 -2.54
N ARG A 441 -29.19 -11.53 -2.88
CA ARG A 441 -28.10 -11.44 -1.91
C ARG A 441 -28.33 -10.37 -0.83
N CYS A 442 -28.91 -9.23 -1.19
CA CYS A 442 -29.26 -8.17 -0.25
C CYS A 442 -30.35 -8.60 0.73
N TYR A 443 -31.33 -9.42 0.29
CA TYR A 443 -32.36 -10.01 1.14
C TYR A 443 -31.72 -10.95 2.17
N LEU A 444 -30.96 -11.95 1.72
CA LEU A 444 -30.28 -12.90 2.61
C LEU A 444 -29.42 -12.19 3.68
N SER A 445 -28.57 -11.26 3.24
CA SER A 445 -27.71 -10.52 4.19
C SER A 445 -28.52 -9.70 5.19
N CYS A 446 -29.66 -9.12 4.78
CA CYS A 446 -30.50 -8.35 5.69
C CYS A 446 -31.33 -9.25 6.61
N TYR A 447 -31.81 -10.38 6.09
CA TYR A 447 -32.66 -11.31 6.83
C TYR A 447 -31.87 -12.08 7.90
N ASP A 448 -30.71 -12.62 7.52
CA ASP A 448 -29.89 -13.45 8.41
C ASP A 448 -28.88 -12.63 9.22
N GLY A 449 -28.31 -11.57 8.64
CA GLY A 449 -27.21 -10.81 9.21
C GLY A 449 -27.52 -9.36 9.59
N GLY A 450 -28.77 -8.92 9.45
CA GLY A 450 -29.15 -7.53 9.66
C GLY A 450 -30.45 -7.34 10.45
N HIS A 451 -31.38 -6.59 9.87
CA HIS A 451 -32.56 -6.09 10.56
C HIS A 451 -33.90 -6.59 9.97
N GLN A 452 -33.87 -7.61 9.10
CA GLN A 452 -35.04 -8.17 8.42
C GLN A 452 -35.94 -7.08 7.76
N ALA A 453 -35.25 -6.13 7.14
CA ALA A 453 -35.84 -4.93 6.57
C ALA A 453 -35.92 -4.95 5.04
N ILE A 454 -35.74 -6.12 4.43
CA ILE A 454 -35.91 -6.33 3.00
C ILE A 454 -36.89 -7.49 2.79
N ASP A 455 -37.94 -7.24 2.03
CA ASP A 455 -38.80 -8.27 1.46
C ASP A 455 -38.34 -8.64 0.06
N PHE A 456 -38.58 -9.89 -0.38
CA PHE A 456 -38.13 -10.36 -1.68
C PHE A 456 -39.24 -11.16 -2.37
N SER A 457 -39.59 -10.73 -3.58
CA SER A 457 -40.57 -11.38 -4.43
C SER A 457 -40.06 -11.45 -5.86
N ASP A 458 -40.89 -11.96 -6.80
CA ASP A 458 -40.59 -11.99 -8.23
C ASP A 458 -40.32 -10.61 -8.83
N ASP A 459 -40.82 -9.54 -8.22
CA ASP A 459 -40.51 -8.15 -8.56
C ASP A 459 -39.14 -7.70 -8.07
N GLY A 460 -38.46 -8.54 -7.29
CA GLY A 460 -37.17 -8.26 -6.67
C GLY A 460 -37.23 -7.72 -5.24
N PRO A 461 -36.13 -7.20 -4.70
CA PRO A 461 -36.05 -6.73 -3.33
C PRO A 461 -36.83 -5.43 -3.11
N LYS A 462 -37.51 -5.32 -1.95
CA LYS A 462 -38.24 -4.14 -1.49
C LYS A 462 -37.86 -3.80 -0.06
N ILE A 463 -37.53 -2.53 0.21
CA ILE A 463 -37.17 -2.06 1.56
C ILE A 463 -38.41 -1.90 2.42
N ILE A 464 -38.40 -2.50 3.61
CA ILE A 464 -39.39 -2.32 4.67
C ILE A 464 -38.90 -1.18 5.57
N GLY A 465 -39.31 0.06 5.27
CA GLY A 465 -38.78 1.26 5.92
C GLY A 465 -38.88 1.27 7.45
N LYS A 466 -39.97 0.72 8.02
CA LYS A 466 -40.17 0.64 9.49
C LYS A 466 -39.13 -0.24 10.20
N ASN A 467 -38.53 -1.21 9.51
CA ASN A 467 -37.53 -2.12 10.07
C ASN A 467 -36.11 -1.67 9.72
N CYS A 468 -35.95 -0.85 8.69
CA CYS A 468 -34.62 -0.46 8.19
C CYS A 468 -33.98 0.59 9.12
N VAL A 469 -32.76 0.33 9.56
CA VAL A 469 -31.97 1.25 10.40
C VAL A 469 -30.91 2.02 9.59
N GLY A 470 -30.81 1.81 8.28
CA GLY A 470 -29.85 2.48 7.41
C GLY A 470 -28.41 1.95 7.56
N CYS A 471 -28.20 0.68 7.93
CA CYS A 471 -26.86 0.10 8.09
C CYS A 471 -26.10 -0.11 6.76
N HIS A 472 -26.81 -0.15 5.64
CA HIS A 472 -26.27 -0.34 4.27
C HIS A 472 -25.52 -1.65 4.02
N LEU A 473 -25.64 -2.69 4.85
CA LEU A 473 -25.06 -4.01 4.56
C LEU A 473 -25.51 -4.55 3.19
N CYS A 474 -26.78 -4.35 2.84
CA CYS A 474 -27.35 -4.72 1.54
C CYS A 474 -26.60 -4.10 0.34
N ARG A 475 -26.06 -2.88 0.49
CA ARG A 475 -25.26 -2.21 -0.54
C ARG A 475 -23.90 -2.87 -0.71
N LEU A 476 -23.24 -3.25 0.41
CA LEU A 476 -21.90 -3.86 0.39
C LEU A 476 -21.91 -5.23 -0.32
N VAL A 477 -23.00 -6.01 -0.18
CA VAL A 477 -23.11 -7.35 -0.78
C VAL A 477 -23.70 -7.35 -2.19
N CYS A 478 -24.12 -6.19 -2.72
CA CYS A 478 -24.72 -6.11 -4.04
C CYS A 478 -23.67 -6.34 -5.15
N PRO A 479 -23.78 -7.43 -5.96
CA PRO A 479 -22.75 -7.75 -6.94
C PRO A 479 -22.69 -6.77 -8.12
N VAL A 480 -23.76 -5.98 -8.32
CA VAL A 480 -23.88 -5.05 -9.47
C VAL A 480 -24.06 -3.60 -9.05
N ASP A 481 -23.80 -3.27 -7.79
CA ASP A 481 -23.92 -1.92 -7.21
C ASP A 481 -25.26 -1.24 -7.49
N ALA A 482 -26.35 -2.02 -7.46
CA ALA A 482 -27.72 -1.56 -7.72
C ALA A 482 -28.38 -0.90 -6.49
N ILE A 483 -27.64 -0.63 -5.41
CA ILE A 483 -28.22 -0.04 -4.20
C ILE A 483 -27.49 1.27 -3.88
N ASN A 484 -28.22 2.38 -3.99
CA ASN A 484 -27.76 3.72 -3.70
C ASN A 484 -28.12 4.14 -2.27
N LYS A 485 -27.72 5.34 -1.85
CA LYS A 485 -28.12 5.99 -0.61
C LYS A 485 -29.20 7.04 -0.90
N SER A 486 -30.19 7.18 -0.02
CA SER A 486 -31.09 8.33 -0.02
C SER A 486 -30.39 9.61 0.44
N LYS A 487 -31.06 10.76 0.35
CA LYS A 487 -30.68 11.94 1.13
C LYS A 487 -30.81 11.65 2.63
N ARG A 488 -29.98 12.31 3.45
CA ARG A 488 -30.11 12.25 4.90
C ARG A 488 -31.42 12.87 5.36
N ILE A 489 -32.13 12.21 6.25
CA ILE A 489 -33.37 12.69 6.87
C ILE A 489 -33.26 12.58 8.38
N LYS A 490 -33.98 13.42 9.12
CA LYS A 490 -34.06 13.32 10.57
C LYS A 490 -34.72 11.99 10.97
N LYS A 491 -34.17 11.32 11.99
CA LYS A 491 -34.82 10.17 12.60
C LYS A 491 -36.11 10.65 13.27
N VAL A 492 -37.23 10.07 12.88
CA VAL A 492 -38.47 10.22 13.64
C VAL A 492 -38.34 9.29 14.83
N GLY A 493 -38.55 9.78 16.05
CA GLY A 493 -38.40 9.03 17.29
C GLY A 493 -39.04 7.63 17.18
N ARG A 494 -38.30 6.61 17.58
CA ARG A 494 -38.84 5.26 17.81
C ARG A 494 -39.45 5.20 19.17
#